data_2a48d172ffade231143a2e7263ee0197
#
_entry.id   2a48d172ffade231143a2e7263ee0197
#
_cell.length_a   1.000
_cell.length_b   1.000
_cell.length_c   1.000
_cell.angle_alpha   90.00
_cell.angle_beta   90.00
_cell.angle_gamma   90.00
#
_symmetry.space_group_name_H-M   'P 1'
#
loop_
_entity.id
_entity.type
_entity.pdbx_description
1 polymer ?
#
loop_
_entity_poly.entity_id
_entity_poly.type
_entity_poly.pdbx_seq_one_letter_code
_entity_poly.pdbx_strand_id
1 'polypeptide(L)'
;MITHIRIQNLRSLQDTGFIEVKPLTILLGANSSGKSTFLRSFPLFTQSVSKSLREPISWFDDAYVDFGDYDTAKSKLAPDGEGIMFSYIIQTPLCIQPRYYFFDDRSSRIDETNPYLILPDATITLSFLKDGKGTFVNRVVVSKGDLDVEFKVKERTAFVDMFVNGEPAMEESKWKWYYGSRRKLIPEFELQRKYEDRLMSLESMVDEFAYNVILKYCSKKLRHIERLMAISSDWAHNKKAFLEILQNSKLTTLQKNAKTWNEDSEGFKEIYNALALLHTIKSLDAIDEEIRTMYSNCSYIAPMRAAANRFYRTQGLQVRDVDPYGKNLQEFISSLSGNREKSYRNFTEKVLGLQVMVKNNAGHQQIILKNKYGENNMTDVGFGYSQILPIITKLWHSNYRLMDDRMQGYYWRELFFNTMLIEQPELHLHPAMQARTADIMMLVLTELEEMNAKFNEMSRDKRNKHNIPISIVPPCSSSLIVETHSQAMINRIGRRIRDKQFSADKVSILMFEKKQETGKTEIKEIGYNEKGQLMNWPFGFFEPNEDEYDTFFNKQSKG
;
A
#
# COMPACT_ATOMS: atom_id res chain seq x y z
N MET A 1 1.48 -1.56 -8.91
CA MET A 1 1.83 -0.78 -7.70
C MET A 1 0.67 0.14 -7.36
N ILE A 2 0.23 0.15 -6.12
CA ILE A 2 -0.82 1.05 -5.62
C ILE A 2 -0.20 2.43 -5.44
N THR A 3 -0.83 3.44 -6.00
CA THR A 3 -0.34 4.83 -5.97
C THR A 3 -1.26 5.77 -5.21
N HIS A 4 -2.55 5.46 -5.14
CA HIS A 4 -3.52 6.28 -4.46
C HIS A 4 -4.33 5.44 -3.47
N ILE A 5 -4.66 6.05 -2.35
CA ILE A 5 -5.47 5.44 -1.29
C ILE A 5 -6.58 6.43 -0.91
N ARG A 6 -7.80 5.91 -0.76
CA ARG A 6 -8.95 6.63 -0.20
C ARG A 6 -9.50 5.86 0.97
N ILE A 7 -9.78 6.54 2.06
CA ILE A 7 -10.34 5.98 3.29
C ILE A 7 -11.66 6.65 3.58
N GLN A 8 -12.70 5.87 3.83
CA GLN A 8 -14.01 6.39 4.16
C GLN A 8 -14.55 5.74 5.45
N ASN A 9 -15.23 6.53 6.25
CA ASN A 9 -15.92 6.12 7.47
C ASN A 9 -15.01 5.54 8.57
N LEU A 10 -13.72 5.95 8.63
CA LEU A 10 -12.79 5.52 9.67
C LEU A 10 -12.55 6.63 10.70
N ARG A 11 -13.04 6.49 11.93
CA ARG A 11 -12.94 7.49 13.02
C ARG A 11 -13.38 8.90 12.56
N SER A 12 -12.45 9.86 12.52
CA SER A 12 -12.70 11.23 12.06
C SER A 12 -12.68 11.38 10.53
N LEU A 13 -12.22 10.36 9.80
CA LEU A 13 -12.13 10.37 8.34
C LEU A 13 -13.44 9.88 7.73
N GLN A 14 -14.32 10.81 7.32
CA GLN A 14 -15.55 10.46 6.59
C GLN A 14 -15.23 10.10 5.14
N ASP A 15 -14.39 10.89 4.51
CA ASP A 15 -13.88 10.65 3.16
C ASP A 15 -12.61 11.47 2.95
N THR A 16 -11.50 10.79 2.65
CA THR A 16 -10.22 11.46 2.40
C THR A 16 -10.08 11.96 0.96
N GLY A 17 -10.96 11.53 0.04
CA GLY A 17 -10.65 11.56 -1.38
C GLY A 17 -9.49 10.61 -1.70
N PHE A 18 -9.12 10.50 -2.97
CA PHE A 18 -7.93 9.76 -3.37
C PHE A 18 -6.66 10.57 -3.08
N ILE A 19 -5.82 10.02 -2.25
CA ILE A 19 -4.53 10.60 -1.84
C ILE A 19 -3.42 9.86 -2.58
N GLU A 20 -2.61 10.60 -3.34
CA GLU A 20 -1.39 10.06 -3.96
C GLU A 20 -0.30 9.85 -2.91
N VAL A 21 0.26 8.65 -2.86
CA VAL A 21 1.39 8.31 -1.99
C VAL A 21 2.68 8.62 -2.73
N LYS A 22 3.21 9.85 -2.54
CA LYS A 22 4.49 10.27 -3.12
C LYS A 22 5.68 9.69 -2.36
N PRO A 23 6.89 9.73 -2.94
CA PRO A 23 8.10 9.29 -2.25
C PRO A 23 8.27 9.90 -0.86
N LEU A 24 7.92 11.18 -0.67
CA LEU A 24 7.87 11.82 0.64
C LEU A 24 6.51 12.49 0.84
N THR A 25 5.66 11.90 1.68
CA THR A 25 4.35 12.42 2.03
C THR A 25 4.36 12.88 3.48
N ILE A 26 4.09 14.16 3.71
CA ILE A 26 4.08 14.77 5.05
C ILE A 26 2.64 15.03 5.48
N LEU A 27 2.29 14.60 6.69
CA LEU A 27 0.97 14.83 7.28
C LEU A 27 1.07 15.96 8.30
N LEU A 28 0.35 17.05 8.05
CA LEU A 28 0.26 18.22 8.93
C LEU A 28 -1.18 18.47 9.36
N GLY A 29 -1.37 19.24 10.42
CA GLY A 29 -2.69 19.62 10.93
C GLY A 29 -2.72 19.70 12.45
N ALA A 30 -3.81 20.24 13.00
CA ALA A 30 -4.02 20.33 14.45
C ALA A 30 -4.13 18.94 15.10
N ASN A 31 -4.02 18.88 16.43
CA ASN A 31 -4.26 17.64 17.17
C ASN A 31 -5.70 17.14 16.92
N SER A 32 -5.88 15.83 16.87
CA SER A 32 -7.18 15.18 16.62
C SER A 32 -7.82 15.51 15.27
N SER A 33 -7.07 16.00 14.28
CA SER A 33 -7.56 16.28 12.92
C SER A 33 -7.64 15.04 12.03
N GLY A 34 -7.16 13.86 12.47
CA GLY A 34 -7.23 12.61 11.70
C GLY A 34 -5.91 12.15 11.06
N LYS A 35 -4.81 12.91 11.19
CA LYS A 35 -3.47 12.54 10.69
C LYS A 35 -3.05 11.14 11.10
N SER A 36 -3.01 10.92 12.42
CA SER A 36 -2.61 9.61 12.98
C SER A 36 -3.59 8.51 12.62
N THR A 37 -4.89 8.80 12.42
CA THR A 37 -5.86 7.82 11.91
C THR A 37 -5.50 7.39 10.49
N PHE A 38 -5.18 8.34 9.61
CA PHE A 38 -4.72 8.05 8.25
C PHE A 38 -3.42 7.24 8.27
N LEU A 39 -2.39 7.70 8.96
CA LEU A 39 -1.09 7.01 9.02
C LEU A 39 -1.23 5.62 9.63
N ARG A 40 -1.95 5.48 10.74
CA ARG A 40 -2.12 4.20 11.46
C ARG A 40 -3.02 3.20 10.73
N SER A 41 -3.74 3.61 9.69
CA SER A 41 -4.47 2.67 8.84
C SER A 41 -3.55 1.68 8.13
N PHE A 42 -2.32 2.08 7.82
CA PHE A 42 -1.33 1.18 7.22
C PHE A 42 -0.86 0.08 8.20
N PRO A 43 -0.35 0.39 9.41
CA PRO A 43 0.01 -0.66 10.35
C PRO A 43 -1.20 -1.48 10.83
N LEU A 44 -2.44 -0.96 10.78
CA LEU A 44 -3.65 -1.74 10.98
C LEU A 44 -3.77 -2.89 9.98
N PHE A 45 -3.51 -2.63 8.70
CA PHE A 45 -3.48 -3.69 7.69
C PHE A 45 -2.22 -4.55 7.79
N THR A 46 -1.06 -3.98 8.13
CA THR A 46 0.18 -4.75 8.37
C THR A 46 -0.04 -5.82 9.44
N GLN A 47 -0.62 -5.46 10.59
CA GLN A 47 -0.93 -6.43 11.64
C GLN A 47 -1.98 -7.45 11.23
N SER A 48 -2.91 -7.06 10.34
CA SER A 48 -3.97 -7.95 9.83
C SER A 48 -3.42 -8.99 8.86
N VAL A 49 -2.58 -8.60 7.88
CA VAL A 49 -2.01 -9.52 6.88
C VAL A 49 -0.85 -10.36 7.43
N SER A 50 -0.24 -9.98 8.55
CA SER A 50 0.85 -10.72 9.18
C SER A 50 0.38 -11.96 9.96
N LYS A 51 -0.88 -12.03 10.32
CA LYS A 51 -1.48 -13.08 11.16
C LYS A 51 -2.50 -13.91 10.39
N SER A 52 -2.68 -15.18 10.78
CA SER A 52 -3.83 -15.97 10.33
C SER A 52 -5.03 -15.62 11.20
N LEU A 53 -5.97 -14.85 10.64
CA LEU A 53 -7.16 -14.38 11.33
C LEU A 53 -8.41 -15.06 10.76
N ARG A 54 -9.48 -15.08 11.55
CA ARG A 54 -10.83 -15.45 11.11
C ARG A 54 -11.59 -14.27 10.49
N GLU A 55 -11.04 -13.07 10.66
CA GLU A 55 -11.57 -11.79 10.20
C GLU A 55 -10.55 -11.11 9.30
N PRO A 56 -10.97 -10.26 8.36
CA PRO A 56 -10.05 -9.58 7.44
C PRO A 56 -9.17 -8.53 8.14
N ILE A 57 -9.62 -7.97 9.28
CA ILE A 57 -8.93 -6.89 9.99
C ILE A 57 -8.74 -7.25 11.46
N SER A 58 -7.50 -7.10 11.95
CA SER A 58 -7.14 -7.10 13.37
C SER A 58 -7.20 -5.67 13.90
N TRP A 59 -8.27 -5.30 14.60
CA TRP A 59 -8.45 -3.93 15.09
C TRP A 59 -7.48 -3.54 16.20
N PHE A 60 -6.90 -4.51 16.88
CA PHE A 60 -5.98 -4.31 17.99
C PHE A 60 -4.76 -5.22 17.88
N ASP A 61 -3.59 -4.68 18.19
CA ASP A 61 -2.33 -5.39 18.35
C ASP A 61 -1.37 -4.61 19.24
N ASP A 62 -0.83 -5.24 20.28
CA ASP A 62 0.11 -4.62 21.22
C ASP A 62 1.42 -4.16 20.57
N ALA A 63 1.82 -4.81 19.46
CA ALA A 63 3.06 -4.51 18.76
C ALA A 63 2.94 -3.35 17.76
N TYR A 64 1.72 -3.03 17.30
CA TYR A 64 1.50 -2.03 16.28
C TYR A 64 0.52 -0.95 16.70
N VAL A 65 -0.79 -1.14 16.43
CA VAL A 65 -1.80 -0.09 16.65
C VAL A 65 -3.08 -0.65 17.27
N ASP A 66 -3.74 0.22 18.02
CA ASP A 66 -5.01 -0.04 18.69
C ASP A 66 -6.10 0.88 18.14
N PHE A 67 -7.06 0.28 17.43
CA PHE A 67 -8.30 0.94 17.00
C PHE A 67 -9.50 0.56 17.87
N GLY A 68 -9.29 -0.29 18.91
CA GLY A 68 -10.33 -0.89 19.72
C GLY A 68 -11.01 -2.04 18.98
N ASP A 69 -12.23 -1.83 18.60
CA ASP A 69 -13.01 -2.74 17.76
C ASP A 69 -13.60 -2.02 16.54
N TYR A 70 -14.37 -2.73 15.73
CA TYR A 70 -15.03 -2.16 14.56
C TYR A 70 -15.90 -0.94 14.90
N ASP A 71 -16.71 -1.02 15.98
CA ASP A 71 -17.64 0.04 16.33
C ASP A 71 -16.91 1.30 16.82
N THR A 72 -15.79 1.11 17.52
CA THR A 72 -14.90 2.22 17.94
C THR A 72 -14.14 2.82 16.75
N ALA A 73 -13.79 1.98 15.78
CA ALA A 73 -13.07 2.39 14.58
C ALA A 73 -13.98 3.07 13.55
N LYS A 74 -15.25 2.66 13.46
CA LYS A 74 -16.21 3.26 12.52
C LYS A 74 -16.52 4.71 12.89
N SER A 75 -16.59 5.57 11.87
CA SER A 75 -16.99 6.98 12.05
C SER A 75 -18.42 7.08 12.59
N LYS A 76 -18.60 7.92 13.62
CA LYS A 76 -19.94 8.26 14.15
C LYS A 76 -20.80 9.06 13.16
N LEU A 77 -20.17 9.62 12.13
CA LEU A 77 -20.82 10.39 11.06
C LEU A 77 -21.05 9.55 9.80
N ALA A 78 -20.72 8.25 9.84
CA ALA A 78 -20.98 7.36 8.72
C ALA A 78 -22.47 7.19 8.49
N PRO A 79 -22.95 7.19 7.23
CA PRO A 79 -24.35 6.91 6.91
C PRO A 79 -24.77 5.53 7.43
N ASP A 80 -26.08 5.42 7.77
CA ASP A 80 -26.64 4.15 8.21
C ASP A 80 -26.49 3.06 7.15
N GLY A 81 -26.05 1.89 7.58
CA GLY A 81 -25.82 0.75 6.69
C GLY A 81 -24.50 0.80 5.90
N GLU A 82 -23.78 1.91 5.87
CA GLU A 82 -22.46 1.98 5.25
C GLU A 82 -21.36 1.47 6.18
N GLY A 83 -20.39 0.76 5.58
CA GLY A 83 -19.23 0.25 6.27
C GLY A 83 -18.02 1.18 6.23
N ILE A 84 -16.93 0.73 6.86
CA ILE A 84 -15.62 1.35 6.67
C ILE A 84 -15.11 0.91 5.29
N MET A 85 -14.63 1.86 4.47
CA MET A 85 -14.19 1.56 3.11
C MET A 85 -12.75 2.01 2.87
N PHE A 86 -12.04 1.18 2.11
CA PHE A 86 -10.71 1.49 1.59
C PHE A 86 -10.71 1.29 0.07
N SER A 87 -10.29 2.32 -0.65
CA SER A 87 -10.17 2.27 -2.11
C SER A 87 -8.74 2.52 -2.53
N TYR A 88 -8.32 1.84 -3.59
CA TYR A 88 -6.95 1.85 -4.11
C TYR A 88 -6.95 2.08 -5.61
N ILE A 89 -5.98 2.86 -6.13
CA ILE A 89 -5.72 2.94 -7.56
C ILE A 89 -4.43 2.17 -7.86
N ILE A 90 -4.51 1.21 -8.79
CA ILE A 90 -3.38 0.40 -9.24
C ILE A 90 -2.87 0.99 -10.56
N GLN A 91 -1.63 1.48 -10.56
CA GLN A 91 -1.03 2.14 -11.73
C GLN A 91 -0.23 1.20 -12.65
N THR A 92 0.27 0.10 -12.11
CA THR A 92 1.07 -0.85 -12.88
C THR A 92 0.22 -2.05 -13.26
N PRO A 93 0.24 -2.51 -14.53
CA PRO A 93 -0.46 -3.73 -14.89
C PRO A 93 0.06 -4.89 -14.04
N LEU A 94 -0.88 -5.59 -13.40
CA LEU A 94 -0.56 -6.79 -12.64
C LEU A 94 -0.48 -7.96 -13.61
N CYS A 95 0.73 -8.43 -13.91
CA CYS A 95 0.92 -9.70 -14.59
C CYS A 95 0.54 -10.83 -13.63
N ILE A 96 -0.55 -11.51 -13.90
CA ILE A 96 -0.89 -12.75 -13.22
C ILE A 96 -0.01 -13.84 -13.81
N GLN A 97 1.16 -14.09 -13.20
CA GLN A 97 1.86 -15.34 -13.49
C GLN A 97 1.16 -16.46 -12.73
N PRO A 98 0.65 -17.49 -13.42
CA PRO A 98 0.13 -18.66 -12.73
C PRO A 98 1.25 -19.27 -11.89
N ARG A 99 1.05 -19.43 -10.59
CA ARG A 99 2.01 -20.07 -9.65
C ARG A 99 2.38 -21.52 -10.01
N TYR A 100 1.85 -22.06 -11.09
CA TYR A 100 1.96 -23.48 -11.47
C TYR A 100 3.12 -23.84 -12.40
N TYR A 101 3.96 -22.90 -12.88
CA TYR A 101 4.96 -23.22 -13.91
C TYR A 101 6.38 -23.50 -13.40
N PHE A 102 6.60 -23.70 -12.10
CA PHE A 102 7.95 -23.96 -11.59
C PHE A 102 8.33 -25.44 -11.48
N PHE A 103 7.51 -26.41 -11.92
CA PHE A 103 7.82 -27.83 -11.72
C PHE A 103 7.74 -28.74 -12.97
N ASP A 104 7.63 -28.20 -14.19
CA ASP A 104 7.73 -29.09 -15.37
C ASP A 104 8.68 -28.53 -16.42
N ASP A 105 9.88 -29.14 -16.47
CA ASP A 105 11.08 -28.72 -17.21
C ASP A 105 11.03 -29.09 -18.71
N ARG A 106 9.86 -29.36 -19.33
CA ARG A 106 9.83 -29.85 -20.72
C ARG A 106 8.87 -29.21 -21.72
N SER A 107 8.12 -28.18 -21.36
CA SER A 107 7.22 -27.53 -22.32
C SER A 107 6.92 -26.06 -22.10
N SER A 108 7.82 -25.29 -21.50
CA SER A 108 7.61 -23.84 -21.30
C SER A 108 7.93 -23.05 -22.56
N ARG A 109 7.06 -23.11 -23.56
CA ARG A 109 6.80 -21.89 -24.36
C ARG A 109 5.91 -21.03 -23.48
N ILE A 110 6.49 -19.99 -22.87
CA ILE A 110 5.72 -18.87 -22.29
C ILE A 110 4.86 -18.38 -23.45
N ASP A 111 3.57 -18.68 -23.36
CA ASP A 111 2.60 -18.13 -24.28
C ASP A 111 2.50 -16.65 -23.93
N GLU A 112 3.16 -15.80 -24.70
CA GLU A 112 3.18 -14.32 -24.57
C GLU A 112 1.77 -13.72 -24.67
N THR A 113 0.76 -14.55 -24.90
CA THR A 113 -0.65 -14.18 -25.07
C THR A 113 -1.49 -14.41 -23.80
N ASN A 114 -0.90 -14.55 -22.59
CA ASN A 114 -1.70 -14.79 -21.40
C ASN A 114 -2.30 -13.47 -20.86
N PRO A 115 -3.62 -13.26 -21.03
CA PRO A 115 -4.27 -11.94 -21.03
C PRO A 115 -4.78 -11.47 -19.66
N TYR A 116 -4.35 -12.05 -18.56
CA TYR A 116 -4.84 -11.64 -17.23
C TYR A 116 -4.03 -10.47 -16.68
N LEU A 117 -4.14 -9.34 -17.37
CA LEU A 117 -3.61 -8.07 -16.92
C LEU A 117 -4.71 -7.26 -16.24
N ILE A 118 -4.50 -6.91 -14.98
CA ILE A 118 -5.24 -5.80 -14.41
C ILE A 118 -4.64 -4.54 -15.03
N LEU A 119 -5.51 -3.79 -15.69
CA LEU A 119 -5.11 -2.59 -16.40
C LEU A 119 -4.67 -1.49 -15.43
N PRO A 120 -3.68 -0.67 -15.80
CA PRO A 120 -3.32 0.52 -15.05
C PRO A 120 -4.54 1.39 -14.77
N ASP A 121 -4.53 2.11 -13.65
CA ASP A 121 -5.58 3.01 -13.18
C ASP A 121 -6.92 2.36 -12.81
N ALA A 122 -6.94 1.04 -12.59
CA ALA A 122 -8.11 0.39 -12.00
C ALA A 122 -8.28 0.80 -10.53
N THR A 123 -9.51 1.12 -10.15
CA THR A 123 -9.89 1.43 -8.77
C THR A 123 -10.49 0.18 -8.13
N ILE A 124 -9.97 -0.19 -6.95
CA ILE A 124 -10.47 -1.30 -6.15
C ILE A 124 -11.00 -0.75 -4.83
N THR A 125 -12.24 -1.05 -4.49
CA THR A 125 -12.85 -0.65 -3.22
C THR A 125 -13.24 -1.87 -2.40
N LEU A 126 -12.79 -1.91 -1.15
CA LEU A 126 -13.16 -2.90 -0.14
C LEU A 126 -14.01 -2.21 0.92
N SER A 127 -15.18 -2.75 1.21
CA SER A 127 -16.06 -2.29 2.29
C SER A 127 -16.19 -3.35 3.36
N PHE A 128 -16.14 -2.93 4.62
CA PHE A 128 -16.16 -3.77 5.80
C PHE A 128 -17.37 -3.45 6.66
N LEU A 129 -18.11 -4.48 7.05
CA LEU A 129 -19.19 -4.42 8.05
C LEU A 129 -18.89 -5.35 9.22
N LYS A 130 -19.67 -5.24 10.29
CA LYS A 130 -19.64 -6.11 11.47
C LYS A 130 -20.97 -6.82 11.62
N ASP A 131 -20.90 -8.10 11.99
CA ASP A 131 -22.04 -8.89 12.46
C ASP A 131 -21.78 -9.44 13.87
N GLY A 132 -22.65 -10.29 14.40
CA GLY A 132 -22.47 -10.93 15.71
C GLY A 132 -21.24 -11.86 15.81
N LYS A 133 -20.54 -12.12 14.72
CA LYS A 133 -19.35 -12.98 14.63
C LYS A 133 -18.05 -12.19 14.39
N GLY A 134 -18.14 -10.87 14.16
CA GLY A 134 -17.01 -9.99 13.92
C GLY A 134 -17.05 -9.25 12.59
N THR A 135 -15.92 -8.73 12.15
CA THR A 135 -15.78 -7.94 10.90
C THR A 135 -15.74 -8.86 9.67
N PHE A 136 -16.39 -8.44 8.59
CA PHE A 136 -16.34 -9.13 7.29
C PHE A 136 -16.36 -8.12 6.14
N VAL A 137 -15.86 -8.53 4.96
CA VAL A 137 -16.02 -7.74 3.73
C VAL A 137 -17.43 -7.95 3.24
N ASN A 138 -18.19 -6.86 3.10
CA ASN A 138 -19.55 -6.93 2.56
C ASN A 138 -19.63 -6.51 1.09
N ARG A 139 -18.60 -5.81 0.59
CA ARG A 139 -18.60 -5.29 -0.78
C ARG A 139 -17.17 -5.20 -1.32
N VAL A 140 -16.99 -5.68 -2.55
CA VAL A 140 -15.78 -5.49 -3.35
C VAL A 140 -16.19 -4.88 -4.68
N VAL A 141 -15.56 -3.77 -5.08
CA VAL A 141 -15.83 -3.11 -6.36
C VAL A 141 -14.51 -2.96 -7.11
N VAL A 142 -14.52 -3.32 -8.38
CA VAL A 142 -13.41 -3.12 -9.31
C VAL A 142 -13.93 -2.25 -10.47
N SER A 143 -13.40 -1.04 -10.58
CA SER A 143 -13.85 -0.05 -11.56
C SER A 143 -12.72 0.40 -12.45
N LYS A 144 -12.97 0.55 -13.75
CA LYS A 144 -12.06 1.21 -14.69
C LYS A 144 -12.82 1.71 -15.93
N GLY A 145 -12.68 3.01 -16.24
CA GLY A 145 -13.37 3.62 -17.38
C GLY A 145 -14.87 3.35 -17.32
N ASP A 146 -15.42 2.69 -18.35
CA ASP A 146 -16.83 2.33 -18.45
C ASP A 146 -17.21 1.05 -17.68
N LEU A 147 -16.24 0.39 -17.07
CA LEU A 147 -16.44 -0.88 -16.35
C LEU A 147 -16.55 -0.63 -14.86
N ASP A 148 -17.60 -1.18 -14.27
CA ASP A 148 -17.82 -1.31 -12.82
C ASP A 148 -18.33 -2.71 -12.52
N VAL A 149 -17.55 -3.51 -11.77
CA VAL A 149 -17.92 -4.85 -11.33
C VAL A 149 -18.01 -4.86 -9.82
N GLU A 150 -19.20 -5.14 -9.32
CA GLU A 150 -19.50 -5.16 -7.88
C GLU A 150 -19.87 -6.56 -7.42
N PHE A 151 -19.27 -6.97 -6.30
CA PHE A 151 -19.62 -8.15 -5.52
C PHE A 151 -20.12 -7.67 -4.16
N LYS A 152 -21.31 -8.12 -3.77
CA LYS A 152 -21.95 -7.65 -2.53
C LYS A 152 -22.63 -8.78 -1.78
N VAL A 153 -22.54 -8.74 -0.46
CA VAL A 153 -23.30 -9.60 0.46
C VAL A 153 -24.01 -8.75 1.50
N LYS A 154 -25.24 -9.11 1.84
CA LYS A 154 -25.99 -8.46 2.92
C LYS A 154 -25.52 -8.91 4.29
N GLU A 155 -25.17 -10.19 4.41
CA GLU A 155 -24.71 -10.85 5.62
C GLU A 155 -23.59 -11.83 5.26
N ARG A 156 -22.71 -12.17 6.22
CA ARG A 156 -21.56 -13.06 6.03
C ARG A 156 -21.94 -14.43 5.41
N THR A 157 -23.12 -14.93 5.71
CA THR A 157 -23.61 -16.23 5.24
C THR A 157 -24.52 -16.15 4.02
N ALA A 158 -24.83 -14.93 3.56
CA ALA A 158 -25.65 -14.71 2.38
C ALA A 158 -24.93 -15.10 1.09
N PHE A 159 -25.69 -15.31 0.03
CA PHE A 159 -25.12 -15.45 -1.31
C PHE A 159 -24.58 -14.12 -1.80
N VAL A 160 -23.55 -14.20 -2.64
CA VAL A 160 -22.92 -13.04 -3.25
C VAL A 160 -23.76 -12.57 -4.43
N ASP A 161 -24.25 -11.35 -4.37
CA ASP A 161 -24.84 -10.66 -5.51
C ASP A 161 -23.70 -10.10 -6.38
N MET A 162 -23.76 -10.33 -7.70
CA MET A 162 -22.75 -9.89 -8.67
C MET A 162 -23.39 -8.95 -9.69
N PHE A 163 -22.81 -7.76 -9.82
CA PHE A 163 -23.29 -6.73 -10.74
C PHE A 163 -22.18 -6.31 -11.70
N VAL A 164 -22.55 -5.98 -12.92
CA VAL A 164 -21.68 -5.31 -13.90
C VAL A 164 -22.42 -4.06 -14.38
N ASN A 165 -21.80 -2.90 -14.18
CA ASN A 165 -22.40 -1.59 -14.50
C ASN A 165 -23.79 -1.38 -13.87
N GLY A 166 -23.98 -1.89 -12.65
CA GLY A 166 -25.24 -1.80 -11.91
C GLY A 166 -26.33 -2.81 -12.32
N GLU A 167 -26.09 -3.61 -13.36
CA GLU A 167 -27.01 -4.68 -13.79
C GLU A 167 -26.59 -6.02 -13.19
N PRO A 168 -27.53 -6.87 -12.71
CA PRO A 168 -27.21 -8.21 -12.25
C PRO A 168 -26.48 -9.01 -13.34
N ALA A 169 -25.30 -9.53 -13.02
CA ALA A 169 -24.46 -10.23 -13.99
C ALA A 169 -24.77 -11.72 -14.09
N MET A 170 -25.26 -12.31 -13.00
CA MET A 170 -25.72 -13.72 -12.95
C MET A 170 -27.02 -13.80 -12.15
N GLU A 171 -28.03 -14.43 -12.73
CA GLU A 171 -29.26 -14.77 -12.01
C GLU A 171 -28.97 -15.79 -10.90
N GLU A 172 -29.46 -15.52 -9.68
CA GLU A 172 -29.30 -16.35 -8.49
C GLU A 172 -27.88 -16.91 -8.27
N SER A 173 -26.97 -16.05 -7.88
CA SER A 173 -25.66 -16.49 -7.45
C SER A 173 -25.80 -17.50 -6.29
N LYS A 174 -25.24 -18.71 -6.46
CA LYS A 174 -25.18 -19.76 -5.43
C LYS A 174 -23.86 -19.76 -4.70
N TRP A 175 -23.11 -18.68 -4.82
CA TRP A 175 -21.79 -18.49 -4.27
C TRP A 175 -21.85 -17.81 -2.92
N LYS A 176 -21.04 -18.28 -1.98
CA LYS A 176 -20.80 -17.63 -0.69
C LYS A 176 -19.36 -17.19 -0.59
N TRP A 177 -19.13 -16.14 0.18
CA TRP A 177 -17.80 -15.76 0.57
C TRP A 177 -17.35 -16.52 1.80
N TYR A 178 -16.08 -16.91 1.81
CA TYR A 178 -15.44 -17.48 2.98
C TYR A 178 -14.00 -16.97 3.09
N TYR A 179 -13.48 -16.97 4.28
CA TYR A 179 -12.08 -16.71 4.54
C TYR A 179 -11.38 -18.04 4.75
N GLY A 180 -10.58 -18.43 3.77
CA GLY A 180 -9.70 -19.60 3.85
C GLY A 180 -8.56 -19.41 4.84
N SER A 181 -7.67 -20.40 4.96
CA SER A 181 -6.47 -20.33 5.81
C SER A 181 -5.39 -19.34 5.33
N ARG A 182 -5.58 -18.74 4.18
CA ARG A 182 -4.60 -17.90 3.49
C ARG A 182 -4.82 -16.43 3.84
N ARG A 183 -4.53 -15.86 4.89
CA ARG A 183 -4.37 -14.41 5.22
C ARG A 183 -4.86 -13.40 4.15
N LYS A 184 -5.98 -13.67 3.46
CA LYS A 184 -6.53 -12.83 2.40
C LYS A 184 -7.38 -11.70 2.95
N LEU A 185 -7.32 -10.54 2.30
CA LEU A 185 -8.21 -9.41 2.56
C LEU A 185 -9.50 -9.54 1.74
N ILE A 186 -9.38 -10.00 0.48
CA ILE A 186 -10.52 -10.30 -0.37
C ILE A 186 -10.97 -11.75 -0.10
N PRO A 187 -12.25 -11.99 0.23
CA PRO A 187 -12.73 -13.33 0.51
C PRO A 187 -12.68 -14.22 -0.74
N GLU A 188 -12.54 -15.52 -0.52
CA GLU A 188 -12.65 -16.53 -1.57
C GLU A 188 -14.11 -16.91 -1.78
N PHE A 189 -14.41 -17.42 -2.96
CA PHE A 189 -15.76 -17.87 -3.29
C PHE A 189 -15.89 -19.39 -3.10
N GLU A 190 -16.97 -19.82 -2.45
CA GLU A 190 -17.31 -21.22 -2.25
C GLU A 190 -18.70 -21.53 -2.84
N LEU A 191 -18.80 -22.58 -3.68
CA LEU A 191 -20.07 -23.06 -4.20
C LEU A 191 -20.79 -23.93 -3.17
N GLN A 192 -22.03 -23.61 -2.85
CA GLN A 192 -22.81 -24.34 -1.85
C GLN A 192 -23.51 -25.62 -2.40
N ARG A 193 -23.34 -25.97 -3.67
CA ARG A 193 -23.86 -27.25 -4.21
C ARG A 193 -22.77 -28.32 -4.24
N LYS A 194 -23.03 -29.43 -3.57
CA LYS A 194 -22.49 -30.73 -3.96
C LYS A 194 -23.12 -31.10 -5.33
N TYR A 195 -22.47 -30.66 -6.41
CA TYR A 195 -22.67 -31.35 -7.67
C TYR A 195 -21.85 -32.64 -7.62
N GLU A 196 -22.50 -33.73 -7.95
CA GLU A 196 -21.94 -35.07 -8.01
C GLU A 196 -20.50 -35.01 -8.56
N ASP A 197 -19.53 -35.39 -7.71
CA ASP A 197 -18.16 -35.80 -7.99
C ASP A 197 -17.13 -34.82 -8.57
N ARG A 198 -17.39 -33.54 -8.77
CA ARG A 198 -16.33 -32.55 -9.09
C ARG A 198 -16.53 -31.24 -8.34
N LEU A 199 -15.54 -30.87 -7.54
CA LEU A 199 -15.36 -29.50 -7.01
C LEU A 199 -15.04 -28.57 -8.21
N MET A 200 -16.04 -27.93 -8.77
CA MET A 200 -15.81 -26.87 -9.77
C MET A 200 -15.44 -25.58 -9.07
N SER A 201 -14.35 -24.95 -9.50
CA SER A 201 -13.99 -23.61 -9.03
C SER A 201 -14.96 -22.55 -9.59
N LEU A 202 -15.08 -21.40 -8.91
CA LEU A 202 -15.85 -20.27 -9.45
C LEU A 202 -15.35 -19.90 -10.85
N GLU A 203 -14.02 -19.86 -11.05
CA GLU A 203 -13.41 -19.54 -12.34
C GLU A 203 -13.93 -20.44 -13.44
N SER A 204 -13.99 -21.77 -13.22
CA SER A 204 -14.48 -22.73 -14.21
C SER A 204 -15.96 -22.52 -14.54
N MET A 205 -16.79 -22.17 -13.55
CA MET A 205 -18.22 -21.91 -13.79
C MET A 205 -18.48 -20.59 -14.50
N VAL A 206 -17.69 -19.55 -14.19
CA VAL A 206 -17.81 -18.27 -14.90
C VAL A 206 -17.23 -18.38 -16.30
N ASP A 207 -16.19 -19.20 -16.52
CA ASP A 207 -15.74 -19.58 -17.86
C ASP A 207 -16.88 -20.25 -18.66
N GLU A 208 -17.57 -21.23 -18.05
CA GLU A 208 -18.71 -21.91 -18.68
C GLU A 208 -19.89 -20.94 -18.93
N PHE A 209 -20.18 -20.06 -17.96
CA PHE A 209 -21.21 -19.03 -18.11
C PHE A 209 -20.90 -18.09 -19.29
N ALA A 210 -19.71 -17.50 -19.32
CA ALA A 210 -19.30 -16.59 -20.39
C ALA A 210 -19.28 -17.29 -21.76
N TYR A 211 -18.81 -18.54 -21.78
CA TYR A 211 -18.83 -19.37 -22.98
C TYR A 211 -20.27 -19.59 -23.48
N ASN A 212 -21.22 -19.93 -22.60
CA ASN A 212 -22.61 -20.15 -22.94
C ASN A 212 -23.32 -18.88 -23.43
N VAL A 213 -23.01 -17.72 -22.83
CA VAL A 213 -23.52 -16.43 -23.30
C VAL A 213 -23.03 -16.12 -24.73
N ILE A 214 -21.75 -16.32 -25.01
CA ILE A 214 -21.21 -16.12 -26.36
C ILE A 214 -21.81 -17.09 -27.35
N LEU A 215 -22.05 -18.35 -26.94
CA LEU A 215 -22.63 -19.39 -27.77
C LEU A 215 -24.04 -19.05 -28.26
N LYS A 216 -24.85 -18.28 -27.52
CA LYS A 216 -26.18 -17.80 -27.95
C LYS A 216 -26.08 -17.04 -29.30
N TYR A 217 -24.96 -16.35 -29.54
CA TYR A 217 -24.74 -15.48 -30.67
C TYR A 217 -23.83 -16.08 -31.74
N CYS A 218 -23.38 -17.34 -31.60
CA CYS A 218 -22.39 -17.99 -32.45
C CYS A 218 -22.90 -19.33 -33.00
N SER A 219 -22.47 -19.72 -34.20
CA SER A 219 -22.48 -21.12 -34.60
C SER A 219 -21.30 -21.86 -33.95
N LYS A 220 -21.51 -23.11 -33.49
CA LYS A 220 -20.53 -23.93 -32.73
C LYS A 220 -19.13 -23.97 -33.37
N LYS A 221 -18.20 -23.12 -32.90
CA LYS A 221 -16.75 -23.18 -33.21
C LYS A 221 -15.92 -22.88 -31.95
N LEU A 222 -15.71 -23.91 -31.13
CA LEU A 222 -15.05 -23.86 -29.82
C LEU A 222 -13.76 -23.02 -29.78
N ARG A 223 -12.78 -23.29 -30.64
CA ARG A 223 -11.47 -22.59 -30.62
C ARG A 223 -11.54 -21.08 -30.81
N HIS A 224 -12.54 -20.56 -31.51
CA HIS A 224 -12.67 -19.14 -31.76
C HIS A 224 -13.34 -18.41 -30.60
N ILE A 225 -14.20 -19.10 -29.83
CA ILE A 225 -14.80 -18.57 -28.59
C ILE A 225 -13.74 -18.45 -27.51
N GLU A 226 -12.92 -19.48 -27.31
CA GLU A 226 -11.79 -19.46 -26.37
C GLU A 226 -10.82 -18.29 -26.67
N ARG A 227 -10.53 -18.05 -27.97
CA ARG A 227 -9.72 -16.90 -28.38
C ARG A 227 -10.39 -15.57 -28.08
N LEU A 228 -11.69 -15.44 -28.28
CA LEU A 228 -12.43 -14.22 -27.95
C LEU A 228 -12.40 -13.98 -26.44
N MET A 229 -12.60 -15.03 -25.62
CA MET A 229 -12.49 -14.95 -24.18
C MET A 229 -11.07 -14.56 -23.72
N ALA A 230 -10.03 -14.98 -24.44
CA ALA A 230 -8.65 -14.68 -24.13
C ALA A 230 -8.22 -13.25 -24.54
N ILE A 231 -8.68 -12.73 -25.67
CA ILE A 231 -8.29 -11.41 -26.20
C ILE A 231 -8.90 -10.26 -25.38
N SER A 232 -9.83 -10.57 -24.53
CA SER A 232 -10.78 -9.61 -23.99
C SER A 232 -10.30 -8.79 -22.78
N SER A 233 -9.08 -8.97 -22.27
CA SER A 233 -8.61 -8.27 -21.07
C SER A 233 -8.32 -6.78 -21.30
N ASP A 234 -7.82 -6.40 -22.49
CA ASP A 234 -7.36 -5.03 -22.76
C ASP A 234 -8.50 -4.04 -23.04
N TRP A 235 -9.69 -4.51 -23.36
CA TRP A 235 -10.82 -3.68 -23.81
C TRP A 235 -11.98 -3.60 -22.80
N ALA A 236 -11.96 -4.41 -21.72
CA ALA A 236 -13.06 -4.42 -20.73
C ALA A 236 -13.41 -3.04 -20.14
N HIS A 237 -12.51 -2.07 -20.25
CA HIS A 237 -12.69 -0.70 -19.80
C HIS A 237 -13.18 0.27 -20.90
N ASN A 238 -13.34 -0.20 -22.14
CA ASN A 238 -13.76 0.62 -23.29
C ASN A 238 -14.76 -0.14 -24.14
N LYS A 239 -16.04 0.15 -23.94
CA LYS A 239 -17.16 -0.51 -24.64
C LYS A 239 -17.06 -0.38 -26.15
N LYS A 240 -16.65 0.81 -26.65
CA LYS A 240 -16.51 1.06 -28.08
C LYS A 240 -15.42 0.19 -28.72
N ALA A 241 -14.25 0.11 -28.08
CA ALA A 241 -13.16 -0.75 -28.55
C ALA A 241 -13.59 -2.23 -28.55
N PHE A 242 -14.35 -2.65 -27.55
CA PHE A 242 -14.87 -4.00 -27.51
C PHE A 242 -15.88 -4.28 -28.63
N LEU A 243 -16.79 -3.36 -28.90
CA LEU A 243 -17.72 -3.50 -30.02
C LEU A 243 -16.99 -3.68 -31.36
N GLU A 244 -15.92 -2.90 -31.58
CA GLU A 244 -15.07 -3.05 -32.76
C GLU A 244 -14.42 -4.44 -32.86
N ILE A 245 -14.00 -5.03 -31.73
CA ILE A 245 -13.47 -6.41 -31.68
C ILE A 245 -14.54 -7.41 -32.08
N LEU A 246 -15.78 -7.28 -31.58
CA LEU A 246 -16.88 -8.15 -31.96
C LEU A 246 -17.23 -8.03 -33.46
N GLN A 247 -17.26 -6.82 -33.99
CA GLN A 247 -17.53 -6.53 -35.39
C GLN A 247 -16.46 -7.07 -36.35
N ASN A 248 -15.23 -7.26 -35.85
CA ASN A 248 -14.11 -7.83 -36.59
C ASN A 248 -13.81 -9.28 -36.21
N SER A 249 -14.67 -9.91 -35.42
CA SER A 249 -14.50 -11.28 -34.95
C SER A 249 -14.45 -12.30 -36.09
N LYS A 250 -13.65 -13.35 -35.94
CA LYS A 250 -13.63 -14.52 -36.85
C LYS A 250 -14.85 -15.43 -36.70
N LEU A 251 -15.70 -15.19 -35.72
CA LEU A 251 -16.99 -15.85 -35.52
C LEU A 251 -18.04 -15.23 -36.45
N THR A 252 -18.21 -15.77 -37.64
CA THR A 252 -19.00 -15.14 -38.73
C THR A 252 -20.44 -14.79 -38.35
N THR A 253 -21.10 -15.60 -37.50
CA THR A 253 -22.47 -15.31 -37.01
C THR A 253 -22.43 -14.13 -36.03
N LEU A 254 -21.53 -14.18 -35.04
CA LEU A 254 -21.34 -13.08 -34.09
C LEU A 254 -20.98 -11.79 -34.80
N GLN A 255 -20.06 -11.83 -35.76
CA GLN A 255 -19.66 -10.67 -36.57
C GLN A 255 -20.86 -10.04 -37.28
N LYS A 256 -21.73 -10.85 -37.89
CA LYS A 256 -22.95 -10.35 -38.55
C LYS A 256 -23.89 -9.65 -37.56
N ASN A 257 -24.12 -10.24 -36.41
CA ASN A 257 -24.93 -9.66 -35.35
C ASN A 257 -24.29 -8.35 -34.84
N ALA A 258 -23.01 -8.39 -34.51
CA ALA A 258 -22.27 -7.23 -33.97
C ALA A 258 -22.23 -6.01 -34.91
N LYS A 259 -22.29 -6.21 -36.23
CA LYS A 259 -22.39 -5.11 -37.20
C LYS A 259 -23.68 -4.30 -37.09
N THR A 260 -24.73 -4.88 -36.51
CA THR A 260 -26.02 -4.21 -36.26
C THR A 260 -26.15 -3.68 -34.85
N TRP A 261 -25.18 -3.97 -33.98
CA TRP A 261 -25.19 -3.59 -32.57
C TRP A 261 -24.56 -2.21 -32.33
N ASN A 262 -25.03 -1.57 -31.29
CA ASN A 262 -24.42 -0.48 -30.59
C ASN A 262 -24.15 -0.90 -29.12
N GLU A 263 -23.59 -0.01 -28.32
CA GLU A 263 -23.25 -0.28 -26.90
C GLU A 263 -24.48 -0.56 -26.01
N ASP A 264 -25.69 -0.18 -26.46
CA ASP A 264 -26.95 -0.43 -25.74
C ASP A 264 -27.66 -1.71 -26.18
N SER A 265 -27.19 -2.37 -27.23
CA SER A 265 -27.78 -3.60 -27.74
C SER A 265 -27.69 -4.73 -26.72
N GLU A 266 -28.78 -5.47 -26.49
CA GLU A 266 -28.87 -6.55 -25.51
C GLU A 266 -27.76 -7.59 -25.69
N GLY A 267 -27.55 -8.08 -26.92
CA GLY A 267 -26.48 -9.04 -27.19
C GLY A 267 -25.08 -8.53 -26.93
N PHE A 268 -24.83 -7.22 -27.14
CA PHE A 268 -23.58 -6.59 -26.76
C PHE A 268 -23.42 -6.58 -25.23
N LYS A 269 -24.43 -6.10 -24.51
CA LYS A 269 -24.41 -6.01 -23.04
C LYS A 269 -24.23 -7.38 -22.39
N GLU A 270 -24.95 -8.42 -22.84
CA GLU A 270 -24.81 -9.78 -22.30
C GLU A 270 -23.36 -10.30 -22.44
N ILE A 271 -22.76 -10.18 -23.62
CA ILE A 271 -21.39 -10.67 -23.86
C ILE A 271 -20.38 -9.83 -23.07
N TYR A 272 -20.53 -8.50 -23.09
CA TYR A 272 -19.65 -7.59 -22.35
C TYR A 272 -19.67 -7.88 -20.85
N ASN A 273 -20.87 -7.96 -20.25
CA ASN A 273 -21.02 -8.19 -18.82
C ASN A 273 -20.47 -9.58 -18.40
N ALA A 274 -20.72 -10.63 -19.19
CA ALA A 274 -20.21 -11.97 -18.91
C ALA A 274 -18.67 -12.03 -18.93
N LEU A 275 -18.04 -11.38 -19.91
CA LEU A 275 -16.58 -11.35 -20.01
C LEU A 275 -15.95 -10.42 -18.96
N ALA A 276 -16.56 -9.28 -18.67
CA ALA A 276 -16.12 -8.37 -17.62
C ALA A 276 -16.12 -9.06 -16.25
N LEU A 277 -17.19 -9.80 -15.94
CA LEU A 277 -17.29 -10.60 -14.72
C LEU A 277 -16.19 -11.66 -14.66
N LEU A 278 -15.99 -12.42 -15.74
CA LEU A 278 -14.97 -13.47 -15.86
C LEU A 278 -13.56 -12.90 -15.58
N HIS A 279 -13.20 -11.83 -16.25
CA HIS A 279 -11.86 -11.24 -16.10
C HIS A 279 -11.64 -10.64 -14.71
N THR A 280 -12.67 -10.01 -14.14
CA THR A 280 -12.59 -9.49 -12.78
C THR A 280 -12.38 -10.60 -11.77
N ILE A 281 -13.14 -11.69 -11.83
CA ILE A 281 -13.00 -12.83 -10.91
C ILE A 281 -11.60 -13.43 -11.00
N LYS A 282 -11.08 -13.67 -12.19
CA LYS A 282 -9.72 -14.18 -12.40
C LYS A 282 -8.63 -13.22 -11.90
N SER A 283 -8.95 -11.94 -11.75
CA SER A 283 -8.01 -10.91 -11.28
C SER A 283 -8.01 -10.74 -9.76
N LEU A 284 -9.04 -11.21 -9.04
CA LEU A 284 -9.20 -10.93 -7.60
C LEU A 284 -8.02 -11.42 -6.76
N ASP A 285 -7.45 -12.58 -7.07
CA ASP A 285 -6.29 -13.11 -6.36
C ASP A 285 -5.04 -12.23 -6.53
N ALA A 286 -4.83 -11.69 -7.73
CA ALA A 286 -3.71 -10.78 -7.98
C ALA A 286 -3.93 -9.41 -7.34
N ILE A 287 -5.18 -8.95 -7.29
CA ILE A 287 -5.56 -7.73 -6.55
C ILE A 287 -5.27 -7.90 -5.06
N ASP A 288 -5.74 -9.00 -4.47
CA ASP A 288 -5.50 -9.31 -3.06
C ASP A 288 -4.01 -9.37 -2.73
N GLU A 289 -3.22 -10.04 -3.57
CA GLU A 289 -1.78 -10.14 -3.42
C GLU A 289 -1.10 -8.77 -3.48
N GLU A 290 -1.51 -7.88 -4.39
CA GLU A 290 -0.95 -6.53 -4.50
C GLU A 290 -1.23 -5.69 -3.25
N ILE A 291 -2.48 -5.71 -2.76
CA ILE A 291 -2.87 -4.99 -1.54
C ILE A 291 -2.11 -5.54 -0.34
N ARG A 292 -2.04 -6.87 -0.20
CA ARG A 292 -1.31 -7.52 0.89
C ARG A 292 0.19 -7.25 0.84
N THR A 293 0.78 -7.27 -0.35
CA THR A 293 2.21 -6.98 -0.55
C THR A 293 2.54 -5.55 -0.13
N MET A 294 1.69 -4.59 -0.48
CA MET A 294 1.85 -3.21 -0.02
C MET A 294 1.91 -3.13 1.51
N TYR A 295 0.97 -3.78 2.20
CA TYR A 295 0.88 -3.70 3.65
C TYR A 295 1.89 -4.58 4.39
N SER A 296 2.27 -5.74 3.84
CA SER A 296 3.31 -6.59 4.45
C SER A 296 4.71 -5.96 4.39
N ASN A 297 4.92 -5.04 3.46
CA ASN A 297 6.16 -4.27 3.33
C ASN A 297 6.08 -2.89 4.00
N CYS A 298 5.07 -2.61 4.81
CA CYS A 298 5.02 -1.41 5.62
C CYS A 298 5.89 -1.56 6.87
N SER A 299 6.70 -0.54 7.13
CA SER A 299 7.49 -0.39 8.33
C SER A 299 6.98 0.79 9.14
N TYR A 300 6.70 0.60 10.42
CA TYR A 300 6.11 1.63 11.27
C TYR A 300 7.02 2.00 12.44
N ILE A 301 7.15 3.29 12.71
CA ILE A 301 7.81 3.87 13.90
C ILE A 301 6.81 4.74 14.65
N ALA A 302 6.53 4.36 15.88
CA ALA A 302 5.60 5.04 16.78
C ALA A 302 6.20 6.35 17.34
N PRO A 303 5.37 7.30 17.82
CA PRO A 303 5.83 8.58 18.31
C PRO A 303 6.63 8.47 19.62
N MET A 304 6.23 7.56 20.51
CA MET A 304 6.91 7.34 21.79
C MET A 304 7.88 6.17 21.66
N ARG A 305 9.16 6.48 21.50
CA ARG A 305 10.22 5.49 21.39
C ARG A 305 10.80 5.18 22.75
N ALA A 306 11.27 3.93 22.95
CA ALA A 306 11.83 3.47 24.20
C ALA A 306 13.06 4.31 24.61
N ALA A 307 13.14 4.65 25.88
CA ALA A 307 14.33 5.25 26.43
C ALA A 307 15.51 4.26 26.38
N ALA A 308 16.71 4.79 26.18
CA ALA A 308 17.91 3.96 26.23
C ALA A 308 18.19 3.45 27.63
N ASN A 309 18.61 2.19 27.72
CA ASN A 309 19.19 1.62 28.93
C ASN A 309 20.72 1.62 28.79
N ARG A 310 21.42 1.82 29.93
CA ARG A 310 22.87 1.74 29.97
C ARG A 310 23.38 0.35 29.65
N PHE A 311 22.65 -0.66 30.11
CA PHE A 311 22.95 -2.06 29.91
C PHE A 311 21.68 -2.83 29.51
N TYR A 312 21.84 -3.71 28.55
CA TYR A 312 20.81 -4.65 28.09
C TYR A 312 21.28 -6.07 28.38
N ARG A 313 20.39 -6.94 28.81
CA ARG A 313 20.71 -8.37 28.98
C ARG A 313 20.81 -9.03 27.60
N THR A 314 21.84 -9.85 27.40
CA THR A 314 21.97 -10.64 26.18
C THR A 314 20.93 -11.76 26.18
N GLN A 315 20.03 -11.78 25.19
CA GLN A 315 18.98 -12.80 25.08
C GLN A 315 19.25 -13.81 23.94
N GLY A 316 20.27 -13.58 23.09
CA GLY A 316 20.60 -14.45 21.96
C GLY A 316 19.48 -14.51 20.90
N LEU A 317 18.61 -13.53 20.84
CA LEU A 317 17.51 -13.47 19.89
C LEU A 317 18.01 -13.05 18.51
N GLN A 318 17.57 -13.76 17.48
CA GLN A 318 17.76 -13.32 16.10
C GLN A 318 16.63 -12.40 15.70
N VAL A 319 16.90 -11.09 15.71
CA VAL A 319 15.92 -10.04 15.40
C VAL A 319 16.04 -9.68 13.92
N ARG A 320 14.92 -9.77 13.20
CA ARG A 320 14.89 -9.48 11.76
C ARG A 320 14.66 -8.00 11.44
N ASP A 321 13.95 -7.28 12.32
CA ASP A 321 13.58 -5.88 12.12
C ASP A 321 13.49 -5.13 13.46
N VAL A 322 13.57 -3.81 13.42
CA VAL A 322 13.36 -2.92 14.58
C VAL A 322 11.87 -2.80 14.85
N ASP A 323 11.42 -3.03 16.09
CA ASP A 323 10.02 -2.87 16.47
C ASP A 323 9.56 -1.40 16.41
N PRO A 324 8.24 -1.13 16.33
CA PRO A 324 7.72 0.23 16.20
C PRO A 324 8.17 1.22 17.30
N TYR A 325 8.44 0.72 18.49
CA TYR A 325 8.87 1.52 19.65
C TYR A 325 10.39 1.55 19.83
N GLY A 326 11.16 0.82 19.02
CA GLY A 326 12.61 0.72 19.14
C GLY A 326 13.11 -0.03 20.37
N LYS A 327 12.24 -0.84 21.01
CA LYS A 327 12.59 -1.58 22.24
C LYS A 327 13.70 -2.61 22.01
N ASN A 328 13.72 -3.20 20.81
CA ASN A 328 14.68 -4.24 20.41
C ASN A 328 15.87 -3.69 19.58
N LEU A 329 16.08 -2.37 19.61
CA LEU A 329 17.13 -1.72 18.80
C LEU A 329 18.53 -2.32 19.07
N GLN A 330 18.83 -2.59 20.33
CA GLN A 330 20.11 -3.16 20.75
C GLN A 330 20.29 -4.58 20.19
N GLU A 331 19.26 -5.46 20.30
CA GLU A 331 19.28 -6.82 19.75
C GLU A 331 19.45 -6.78 18.22
N PHE A 332 18.72 -5.87 17.56
CA PHE A 332 18.83 -5.72 16.11
C PHE A 332 20.25 -5.33 15.68
N ILE A 333 20.86 -4.30 16.30
CA ILE A 333 22.23 -3.87 15.97
C ILE A 333 23.23 -4.98 16.30
N SER A 334 23.03 -5.71 17.40
CA SER A 334 23.88 -6.83 17.79
C SER A 334 23.80 -8.03 16.81
N SER A 335 22.68 -8.20 16.12
CA SER A 335 22.48 -9.24 15.11
C SER A 335 23.17 -8.96 13.77
N LEU A 336 23.65 -7.73 13.56
CA LEU A 336 24.35 -7.36 12.34
C LEU A 336 25.76 -7.98 12.32
N SER A 337 26.16 -8.51 11.18
CA SER A 337 27.47 -9.14 10.99
C SER A 337 28.07 -8.83 9.61
N GLY A 338 29.38 -8.90 9.50
CA GLY A 338 30.10 -8.79 8.24
C GLY A 338 29.83 -7.48 7.48
N ASN A 339 29.46 -7.59 6.22
CA ASN A 339 29.18 -6.44 5.35
C ASN A 339 27.99 -5.62 5.83
N ARG A 340 27.00 -6.24 6.45
CA ARG A 340 25.80 -5.57 6.96
C ARG A 340 26.14 -4.65 8.14
N GLU A 341 26.94 -5.12 9.07
CA GLU A 341 27.44 -4.32 10.19
C GLU A 341 28.29 -3.14 9.70
N LYS A 342 29.22 -3.40 8.76
CA LYS A 342 30.07 -2.36 8.16
C LYS A 342 29.23 -1.30 7.43
N SER A 343 28.22 -1.71 6.66
CA SER A 343 27.29 -0.81 5.98
C SER A 343 26.54 0.08 6.97
N TYR A 344 26.04 -0.48 8.07
CA TYR A 344 25.33 0.26 9.11
C TYR A 344 26.22 1.31 9.79
N ARG A 345 27.44 0.94 10.17
CA ARG A 345 28.41 1.88 10.76
C ARG A 345 28.74 3.04 9.82
N ASN A 346 29.01 2.74 8.55
CA ASN A 346 29.29 3.77 7.54
C ASN A 346 28.09 4.69 7.32
N PHE A 347 26.87 4.14 7.31
CA PHE A 347 25.66 4.93 7.18
C PHE A 347 25.47 5.86 8.38
N THR A 348 25.60 5.38 9.61
CA THR A 348 25.47 6.21 10.81
C THR A 348 26.56 7.27 10.89
N GLU A 349 27.79 6.97 10.45
CA GLU A 349 28.86 7.95 10.34
C GLU A 349 28.53 9.05 9.32
N LYS A 350 28.02 8.68 8.14
CA LYS A 350 27.58 9.62 7.10
C LYS A 350 26.48 10.55 7.59
N VAL A 351 25.45 10.00 8.24
CA VAL A 351 24.24 10.78 8.59
C VAL A 351 24.30 11.45 9.96
N LEU A 352 25.08 10.94 10.91
CA LEU A 352 25.21 11.48 12.28
C LEU A 352 26.60 12.04 12.61
N GLY A 353 27.64 11.68 11.82
CA GLY A 353 29.03 11.99 12.14
C GLY A 353 29.60 11.10 13.25
N LEU A 354 28.96 9.95 13.52
CA LEU A 354 29.39 8.97 14.51
C LEU A 354 28.98 7.55 14.08
N GLN A 355 29.77 6.57 14.48
CA GLN A 355 29.46 5.16 14.28
C GLN A 355 28.67 4.62 15.47
N VAL A 356 27.60 3.87 15.18
CA VAL A 356 26.80 3.18 16.19
C VAL A 356 27.17 1.70 16.20
N MET A 357 27.46 1.17 17.37
CA MET A 357 27.82 -0.24 17.53
C MET A 357 27.32 -0.78 18.87
N VAL A 358 27.28 -2.11 18.99
CA VAL A 358 27.01 -2.79 20.26
C VAL A 358 28.30 -3.42 20.78
N LYS A 359 28.59 -3.21 22.06
CA LYS A 359 29.68 -3.89 22.77
C LYS A 359 29.11 -4.86 23.79
N ASN A 360 29.69 -6.07 23.82
CA ASN A 360 29.37 -7.10 24.79
C ASN A 360 30.34 -7.02 25.97
N ASN A 361 29.82 -7.03 27.19
CA ASN A 361 30.61 -7.06 28.41
C ASN A 361 29.93 -7.94 29.48
N ALA A 362 30.53 -9.07 29.79
CA ALA A 362 30.10 -10.00 30.87
C ALA A 362 28.59 -10.31 30.88
N GLY A 363 28.01 -10.67 29.73
CA GLY A 363 26.58 -11.00 29.60
C GLY A 363 25.65 -9.82 29.45
N HIS A 364 26.18 -8.61 29.40
CA HIS A 364 25.46 -7.37 29.13
C HIS A 364 25.92 -6.75 27.81
N GLN A 365 25.00 -6.05 27.15
CA GLN A 365 25.27 -5.32 25.93
C GLN A 365 25.06 -3.83 26.15
N GLN A 366 25.83 -3.01 25.43
CA GLN A 366 25.74 -1.54 25.48
C GLN A 366 25.72 -1.00 24.05
N ILE A 367 24.89 0.00 23.78
CA ILE A 367 24.95 0.75 22.53
C ILE A 367 26.02 1.86 22.72
N ILE A 368 27.05 1.81 21.89
CA ILE A 368 28.18 2.73 21.92
C ILE A 368 28.12 3.63 20.69
N LEU A 369 28.28 4.93 20.94
CA LEU A 369 28.41 5.97 19.93
C LEU A 369 29.87 6.37 19.85
N LYS A 370 30.53 6.08 18.71
CA LYS A 370 31.96 6.35 18.48
C LYS A 370 32.12 7.49 17.48
N ASN A 371 32.90 8.49 17.86
CA ASN A 371 33.32 9.59 17.00
C ASN A 371 34.84 9.80 17.09
N LYS A 372 35.34 10.84 16.44
CA LYS A 372 36.80 11.20 16.47
C LYS A 372 37.34 11.55 17.85
N TYR A 373 36.49 11.85 18.83
CA TYR A 373 36.89 12.22 20.20
C TYR A 373 36.82 11.05 21.19
N GLY A 374 36.26 9.92 20.80
CA GLY A 374 36.18 8.73 21.64
C GLY A 374 34.86 7.97 21.52
N GLU A 375 34.62 7.11 22.47
CA GLU A 375 33.46 6.24 22.57
C GLU A 375 32.66 6.57 23.82
N ASN A 376 31.34 6.74 23.66
CA ASN A 376 30.43 7.04 24.75
C ASN A 376 29.25 6.08 24.73
N ASN A 377 28.72 5.73 25.91
CA ASN A 377 27.45 5.02 25.98
C ASN A 377 26.32 5.94 25.50
N MET A 378 25.35 5.39 24.79
CA MET A 378 24.22 6.16 24.24
C MET A 378 23.50 7.00 25.30
N THR A 379 23.40 6.49 26.55
CA THR A 379 22.76 7.20 27.66
C THR A 379 23.51 8.46 28.11
N ASP A 380 24.83 8.54 27.83
CA ASP A 380 25.67 9.65 28.27
C ASP A 380 25.71 10.82 27.26
N VAL A 381 25.18 10.61 26.03
CA VAL A 381 25.24 11.59 24.94
C VAL A 381 23.93 12.41 24.79
N GLY A 382 22.92 12.10 25.58
CA GLY A 382 21.66 12.81 25.61
C GLY A 382 20.49 12.03 25.01
N PHE A 383 19.28 12.34 25.51
CA PHE A 383 18.06 11.61 25.21
C PHE A 383 17.69 11.60 23.70
N GLY A 384 18.04 12.67 22.96
CA GLY A 384 17.72 12.77 21.54
C GLY A 384 18.25 11.61 20.68
N TYR A 385 19.39 11.02 21.05
CA TYR A 385 19.91 9.86 20.28
C TYR A 385 19.05 8.62 20.46
N SER A 386 18.48 8.38 21.62
CA SER A 386 17.55 7.26 21.85
C SER A 386 16.29 7.41 20.99
N GLN A 387 15.90 8.63 20.68
CA GLN A 387 14.72 8.92 19.88
C GLN A 387 14.95 8.85 18.37
N ILE A 388 16.14 9.23 17.90
CA ILE A 388 16.42 9.25 16.46
C ILE A 388 17.01 7.93 15.94
N LEU A 389 17.75 7.18 16.75
CA LEU A 389 18.42 5.95 16.30
C LEU A 389 17.46 4.88 15.78
N PRO A 390 16.29 4.60 16.39
CA PRO A 390 15.32 3.66 15.83
C PRO A 390 14.89 4.07 14.41
N ILE A 391 14.64 5.36 14.16
CA ILE A 391 14.27 5.90 12.84
C ILE A 391 15.40 5.67 11.84
N ILE A 392 16.62 6.09 12.17
CA ILE A 392 17.79 5.97 11.30
C ILE A 392 18.10 4.50 10.98
N THR A 393 18.04 3.64 12.00
CA THR A 393 18.29 2.21 11.84
C THR A 393 17.27 1.58 10.90
N LYS A 394 15.99 1.95 11.06
CA LYS A 394 14.92 1.42 10.22
C LYS A 394 15.00 1.95 8.78
N LEU A 395 15.32 3.25 8.58
CA LEU A 395 15.58 3.85 7.27
C LEU A 395 16.73 3.13 6.54
N TRP A 396 17.85 2.92 7.24
CA TRP A 396 18.97 2.17 6.69
C TRP A 396 18.58 0.71 6.36
N HIS A 397 17.94 0.03 7.30
CA HIS A 397 17.59 -1.39 7.14
C HIS A 397 16.66 -1.61 5.95
N SER A 398 15.66 -0.76 5.80
CA SER A 398 14.71 -0.79 4.70
C SER A 398 15.41 -0.72 3.34
N ASN A 399 16.29 0.27 3.13
CA ASN A 399 17.05 0.39 1.89
C ASN A 399 18.03 -0.77 1.71
N TYR A 400 18.78 -1.14 2.78
CA TYR A 400 19.73 -2.25 2.71
C TYR A 400 19.06 -3.55 2.29
N ARG A 401 17.89 -3.86 2.83
CA ARG A 401 17.11 -5.06 2.48
C ARG A 401 16.72 -5.07 1.00
N LEU A 402 16.15 -3.96 0.50
CA LEU A 402 15.77 -3.84 -0.91
C LEU A 402 16.97 -4.06 -1.85
N MET A 403 18.16 -3.63 -1.42
CA MET A 403 19.41 -3.78 -2.17
C MET A 403 19.93 -5.21 -2.17
N ASP A 404 20.04 -5.80 -0.98
CA ASP A 404 20.64 -7.12 -0.79
C ASP A 404 19.83 -8.19 -1.49
N ASP A 405 18.52 -8.18 -1.32
CA ASP A 405 17.60 -9.10 -1.98
C ASP A 405 17.68 -9.01 -3.52
N ARG A 406 17.81 -7.80 -4.06
CA ARG A 406 17.94 -7.55 -5.49
C ARG A 406 19.28 -8.04 -6.04
N MET A 407 20.38 -7.82 -5.32
CA MET A 407 21.72 -8.27 -5.72
C MET A 407 21.88 -9.78 -5.64
N GLN A 408 21.17 -10.47 -4.75
CA GLN A 408 21.15 -11.92 -4.64
C GLN A 408 20.27 -12.61 -5.71
N GLY A 409 19.59 -11.85 -6.57
CA GLY A 409 18.77 -12.38 -7.65
C GLY A 409 17.42 -12.92 -7.20
N TYR A 410 16.97 -12.57 -6.00
CA TYR A 410 15.60 -12.83 -5.54
C TYR A 410 14.64 -11.88 -6.23
N TYR A 411 14.04 -12.30 -7.32
CA TYR A 411 13.07 -11.52 -8.12
C TYR A 411 11.63 -11.62 -7.59
N TRP A 412 11.45 -11.82 -6.29
CA TRP A 412 10.12 -11.88 -5.70
C TRP A 412 9.51 -10.47 -5.66
N ARG A 413 8.31 -10.33 -6.17
CA ARG A 413 7.56 -9.07 -6.27
C ARG A 413 7.41 -8.35 -4.91
N GLU A 414 7.37 -9.12 -3.83
CA GLU A 414 7.28 -8.66 -2.45
C GLU A 414 8.47 -7.79 -1.98
N LEU A 415 9.59 -7.79 -2.72
CA LEU A 415 10.84 -7.16 -2.31
C LEU A 415 11.10 -5.80 -2.98
N PHE A 416 10.24 -5.35 -3.90
CA PHE A 416 10.51 -4.13 -4.67
C PHE A 416 9.80 -2.88 -4.16
N PHE A 417 8.96 -3.01 -3.16
CA PHE A 417 8.19 -1.90 -2.61
C PHE A 417 8.28 -1.88 -1.09
N ASN A 418 8.52 -0.70 -0.51
CA ASN A 418 8.51 -0.50 0.93
C ASN A 418 7.88 0.85 1.28
N THR A 419 6.97 0.85 2.25
CA THR A 419 6.39 2.07 2.81
C THR A 419 6.82 2.21 4.26
N MET A 420 7.51 3.30 4.58
CA MET A 420 7.86 3.61 5.96
C MET A 420 6.97 4.71 6.51
N LEU A 421 6.45 4.46 7.68
CA LEU A 421 5.49 5.28 8.39
C LEU A 421 6.16 5.79 9.68
N ILE A 422 6.26 7.09 9.84
CA ILE A 422 6.95 7.68 10.98
C ILE A 422 6.05 8.72 11.64
N GLU A 423 5.69 8.47 12.91
CA GLU A 423 4.95 9.44 13.70
C GLU A 423 5.92 10.32 14.50
N GLN A 424 5.74 11.63 14.38
CA GLN A 424 6.39 12.67 15.17
C GLN A 424 7.90 12.41 15.37
N PRO A 425 8.70 12.37 14.27
CA PRO A 425 10.15 12.16 14.35
C PRO A 425 10.89 13.25 15.12
N GLU A 426 10.26 14.40 15.27
CA GLU A 426 10.81 15.58 15.96
C GLU A 426 10.79 15.50 17.48
N LEU A 427 10.02 14.57 18.08
CA LEU A 427 9.86 14.51 19.53
C LEU A 427 11.21 14.40 20.25
N HIS A 428 11.41 15.29 21.24
CA HIS A 428 12.62 15.39 22.05
C HIS A 428 13.91 15.71 21.27
N LEU A 429 13.80 16.19 20.03
CA LEU A 429 14.95 16.60 19.22
C LEU A 429 15.11 18.13 19.20
N HIS A 430 16.35 18.59 19.29
CA HIS A 430 16.69 19.99 19.03
C HIS A 430 16.36 20.36 17.56
N PRO A 431 15.88 21.58 17.23
CA PRO A 431 15.49 21.98 15.87
C PRO A 431 16.53 21.66 14.79
N ALA A 432 17.82 21.80 15.09
CA ALA A 432 18.87 21.42 14.16
C ALA A 432 18.88 19.92 13.83
N MET A 433 18.54 19.06 14.79
CA MET A 433 18.44 17.62 14.58
C MET A 433 17.16 17.27 13.85
N GLN A 434 16.04 17.97 14.11
CA GLN A 434 14.79 17.83 13.33
C GLN A 434 15.04 18.13 11.84
N ALA A 435 15.71 19.24 11.53
CA ALA A 435 16.12 19.57 10.15
C ALA A 435 17.02 18.49 9.54
N ARG A 436 17.96 17.93 10.32
CA ARG A 436 18.84 16.85 9.88
C ARG A 436 18.08 15.55 9.60
N THR A 437 17.03 15.26 10.36
CA THR A 437 16.14 14.11 10.11
C THR A 437 15.47 14.22 8.74
N ALA A 438 15.02 15.41 8.34
CA ALA A 438 14.51 15.64 6.99
C ALA A 438 15.58 15.38 5.91
N ASP A 439 16.83 15.84 6.14
CA ASP A 439 17.95 15.54 5.23
C ASP A 439 18.20 14.05 5.08
N ILE A 440 18.14 13.29 6.16
CA ILE A 440 18.35 11.84 6.15
C ILE A 440 17.24 11.13 5.36
N MET A 441 15.99 11.54 5.55
CA MET A 441 14.86 10.99 4.79
C MET A 441 15.02 11.21 3.29
N MET A 442 15.34 12.43 2.86
CA MET A 442 15.58 12.74 1.45
C MET A 442 16.79 12.00 0.88
N LEU A 443 17.88 11.88 1.66
CA LEU A 443 19.07 11.13 1.27
C LEU A 443 18.75 9.66 0.98
N VAL A 444 18.01 9.00 1.86
CA VAL A 444 17.64 7.58 1.72
C VAL A 444 16.82 7.35 0.46
N LEU A 445 15.87 8.24 0.15
CA LEU A 445 15.08 8.18 -1.08
C LEU A 445 15.94 8.39 -2.33
N THR A 446 16.86 9.36 -2.30
CA THR A 446 17.77 9.64 -3.43
C THR A 446 18.74 8.48 -3.68
N GLU A 447 19.33 7.90 -2.63
CA GLU A 447 20.24 6.74 -2.75
C GLU A 447 19.55 5.54 -3.41
N LEU A 448 18.27 5.29 -3.10
CA LEU A 448 17.50 4.21 -3.71
C LEU A 448 17.27 4.45 -5.21
N GLU A 449 16.99 5.68 -5.62
CA GLU A 449 16.81 6.04 -7.03
C GLU A 449 18.10 5.89 -7.83
N GLU A 450 19.22 6.38 -7.30
CA GLU A 450 20.54 6.22 -7.93
C GLU A 450 20.90 4.76 -8.13
N MET A 451 20.53 3.92 -7.19
CA MET A 451 20.76 2.47 -7.30
C MET A 451 19.87 1.81 -8.33
N ASN A 452 18.59 2.21 -8.40
CA ASN A 452 17.70 1.74 -9.46
C ASN A 452 18.26 2.09 -10.84
N ALA A 453 18.78 3.30 -11.01
CA ALA A 453 19.40 3.73 -12.27
C ALA A 453 20.60 2.85 -12.64
N LYS A 454 21.54 2.64 -11.70
CA LYS A 454 22.72 1.76 -11.88
C LYS A 454 22.34 0.32 -12.21
N PHE A 455 21.35 -0.24 -11.49
CA PHE A 455 20.89 -1.60 -11.74
C PHE A 455 20.27 -1.76 -13.13
N ASN A 456 19.47 -0.79 -13.55
CA ASN A 456 18.87 -0.80 -14.89
C ASN A 456 19.93 -0.72 -15.99
N GLU A 457 20.96 0.08 -15.80
CA GLU A 457 22.12 0.18 -16.70
C GLU A 457 22.88 -1.15 -16.81
N MET A 458 23.28 -1.73 -15.68
CA MET A 458 23.94 -3.04 -15.63
C MET A 458 23.09 -4.16 -16.25
N SER A 459 21.78 -4.11 -16.06
CA SER A 459 20.84 -5.10 -16.62
C SER A 459 20.71 -4.96 -18.12
N ARG A 460 20.78 -3.74 -18.68
CA ARG A 460 20.81 -3.50 -20.13
C ARG A 460 22.07 -4.07 -20.76
N ASP A 461 23.23 -3.87 -20.15
CA ASP A 461 24.51 -4.38 -20.67
C ASP A 461 24.58 -5.90 -20.68
N LYS A 462 24.10 -6.57 -19.63
CA LYS A 462 24.04 -8.04 -19.58
C LYS A 462 23.05 -8.62 -20.59
N ARG A 463 21.91 -7.96 -20.84
CA ARG A 463 20.90 -8.39 -21.82
C ARG A 463 21.41 -8.33 -23.24
N ASN A 464 22.10 -7.26 -23.60
CA ASN A 464 22.69 -7.09 -24.92
C ASN A 464 23.74 -8.17 -25.23
N LYS A 465 24.40 -8.75 -24.20
CA LYS A 465 25.40 -9.81 -24.35
C LYS A 465 24.80 -11.21 -24.50
N HIS A 466 23.58 -11.47 -24.01
CA HIS A 466 23.06 -12.85 -23.87
C HIS A 466 21.70 -13.10 -24.54
N ASN A 467 21.12 -12.16 -25.29
CA ASN A 467 19.79 -12.29 -25.94
C ASN A 467 18.67 -12.81 -24.99
N ILE A 468 18.71 -12.44 -23.71
CA ILE A 468 17.72 -12.89 -22.72
C ILE A 468 16.45 -12.05 -22.89
N PRO A 469 15.24 -12.67 -22.95
CA PRO A 469 13.98 -11.93 -23.00
C PRO A 469 13.85 -10.99 -21.81
N ILE A 470 13.26 -9.85 -22.05
CA ILE A 470 13.07 -8.78 -21.07
C ILE A 470 12.05 -9.25 -20.01
N SER A 471 12.48 -9.92 -18.96
CA SER A 471 11.72 -9.86 -17.71
C SER A 471 11.90 -8.44 -17.17
N ILE A 472 10.84 -7.62 -17.23
CA ILE A 472 10.86 -6.27 -16.66
C ILE A 472 10.94 -6.45 -15.15
N VAL A 473 12.15 -6.36 -14.60
CA VAL A 473 12.32 -6.28 -13.15
C VAL A 473 11.84 -4.89 -12.73
N PRO A 474 10.77 -4.78 -11.94
CA PRO A 474 10.27 -3.48 -11.54
C PRO A 474 11.33 -2.74 -10.71
N PRO A 475 11.40 -1.40 -10.79
CA PRO A 475 12.29 -0.63 -9.93
C PRO A 475 11.89 -0.81 -8.47
N CYS A 476 12.88 -0.84 -7.57
CA CYS A 476 12.59 -0.73 -6.15
C CYS A 476 12.05 0.67 -5.86
N SER A 477 10.98 0.75 -5.10
CA SER A 477 10.42 2.01 -4.66
C SER A 477 10.27 2.05 -3.14
N SER A 478 10.53 3.21 -2.56
CA SER A 478 10.30 3.47 -1.14
C SER A 478 9.47 4.74 -1.00
N SER A 479 8.49 4.69 -0.15
CA SER A 479 7.68 5.85 0.23
C SER A 479 7.81 6.09 1.73
N LEU A 480 7.97 7.35 2.10
CA LEU A 480 7.95 7.79 3.49
C LEU A 480 6.69 8.59 3.74
N ILE A 481 5.87 8.15 4.69
CA ILE A 481 4.70 8.91 5.18
C ILE A 481 5.02 9.36 6.60
N VAL A 482 5.11 10.67 6.80
CA VAL A 482 5.62 11.26 8.03
C VAL A 482 4.59 12.20 8.64
N GLU A 483 4.09 11.88 9.82
CA GLU A 483 3.31 12.81 10.64
C GLU A 483 4.25 13.69 11.45
N THR A 484 4.18 15.02 11.29
CA THR A 484 5.04 15.95 12.00
C THR A 484 4.36 17.28 12.30
N HIS A 485 4.85 17.98 13.33
CA HIS A 485 4.54 19.38 13.64
C HIS A 485 5.79 20.27 13.54
N SER A 486 6.89 19.77 12.96
CA SER A 486 8.17 20.46 12.91
C SER A 486 8.29 21.45 11.75
N GLN A 487 8.21 22.74 12.05
CA GLN A 487 8.55 23.80 11.10
C GLN A 487 9.99 23.68 10.58
N ALA A 488 10.93 23.21 11.43
CA ALA A 488 12.32 23.03 11.05
C ALA A 488 12.48 21.97 9.94
N MET A 489 11.69 20.88 9.98
CA MET A 489 11.69 19.86 8.93
C MET A 489 11.11 20.42 7.63
N ILE A 490 9.96 21.08 7.69
CA ILE A 490 9.29 21.66 6.51
C ILE A 490 10.19 22.66 5.82
N ASN A 491 10.75 23.62 6.58
CA ASN A 491 11.68 24.62 6.03
C ASN A 491 12.94 23.96 5.43
N ARG A 492 13.42 22.86 6.02
CA ARG A 492 14.59 22.15 5.51
C ARG A 492 14.31 21.46 4.18
N ILE A 493 13.15 20.84 4.00
CA ILE A 493 12.72 20.24 2.74
C ILE A 493 12.67 21.31 1.65
N GLY A 494 12.00 22.45 1.90
CA GLY A 494 11.93 23.56 0.96
C GLY A 494 13.31 24.10 0.57
N ARG A 495 14.24 24.19 1.54
CA ARG A 495 15.62 24.59 1.25
C ARG A 495 16.34 23.61 0.33
N ARG A 496 16.17 22.28 0.53
CA ARG A 496 16.78 21.26 -0.33
C ARG A 496 16.22 21.26 -1.75
N ILE A 497 14.93 21.56 -1.89
CA ILE A 497 14.29 21.74 -3.20
C ILE A 497 14.88 22.98 -3.90
N ARG A 498 14.95 24.13 -3.22
CA ARG A 498 15.55 25.35 -3.74
C ARG A 498 16.99 25.13 -4.20
N ASP A 499 17.77 24.40 -3.41
CA ASP A 499 19.18 24.10 -3.68
C ASP A 499 19.35 22.95 -4.72
N LYS A 500 18.24 22.49 -5.36
CA LYS A 500 18.17 21.39 -6.36
C LYS A 500 18.75 20.05 -5.90
N GLN A 501 18.71 19.80 -4.58
CA GLN A 501 19.16 18.56 -3.97
C GLN A 501 18.03 17.53 -3.79
N PHE A 502 16.79 17.96 -3.94
CA PHE A 502 15.60 17.11 -3.96
C PHE A 502 14.55 17.73 -4.90
N SER A 503 13.66 16.94 -5.48
CA SER A 503 12.66 17.42 -6.44
C SER A 503 11.31 17.70 -5.77
N ALA A 504 10.64 18.80 -6.16
CA ALA A 504 9.36 19.20 -5.58
C ALA A 504 8.23 18.22 -5.88
N ASP A 505 8.24 17.59 -7.07
CA ASP A 505 7.24 16.59 -7.50
C ASP A 505 7.23 15.32 -6.63
N LYS A 506 8.33 15.02 -5.94
CA LYS A 506 8.47 13.89 -5.01
C LYS A 506 7.89 14.14 -3.62
N VAL A 507 7.47 15.38 -3.34
CA VAL A 507 6.94 15.76 -2.04
C VAL A 507 5.45 16.09 -2.14
N SER A 508 4.67 15.53 -1.22
CA SER A 508 3.28 15.93 -0.95
C SER A 508 3.14 16.31 0.51
N ILE A 509 2.45 17.40 0.79
CA ILE A 509 2.08 17.80 2.14
C ILE A 509 0.56 17.73 2.22
N LEU A 510 0.06 16.89 3.12
CA LEU A 510 -1.37 16.73 3.36
C LEU A 510 -1.75 17.48 4.64
N MET A 511 -2.51 18.54 4.47
CA MET A 511 -3.03 19.35 5.57
C MET A 511 -4.39 18.83 6.01
N PHE A 512 -4.47 18.32 7.24
CA PHE A 512 -5.70 17.82 7.85
C PHE A 512 -6.35 18.92 8.68
N GLU A 513 -7.53 19.36 8.27
CA GLU A 513 -8.32 20.38 8.95
C GLU A 513 -9.65 19.79 9.42
N LYS A 514 -9.94 19.88 10.71
CA LYS A 514 -11.23 19.48 11.25
C LYS A 514 -12.19 20.67 11.25
N LYS A 515 -13.26 20.60 10.48
CA LYS A 515 -14.31 21.62 10.46
C LYS A 515 -15.12 21.57 11.76
N GLN A 516 -15.13 22.66 12.51
CA GLN A 516 -15.84 22.73 13.80
C GLN A 516 -17.36 22.53 13.66
N GLU A 517 -17.96 23.06 12.59
CA GLU A 517 -19.41 23.01 12.36
C GLU A 517 -19.91 21.58 12.06
N THR A 518 -19.16 20.81 11.29
CA THR A 518 -19.59 19.48 10.83
C THR A 518 -18.88 18.33 11.52
N GLY A 519 -17.78 18.60 12.22
CA GLY A 519 -16.89 17.59 12.79
C GLY A 519 -16.11 16.77 11.75
N LYS A 520 -16.27 17.07 10.45
CA LYS A 520 -15.61 16.37 9.35
C LYS A 520 -14.16 16.82 9.19
N THR A 521 -13.31 15.89 8.83
CA THR A 521 -11.92 16.19 8.42
C THR A 521 -11.88 16.47 6.92
N GLU A 522 -11.34 17.62 6.55
CA GLU A 522 -10.94 17.93 5.17
C GLU A 522 -9.43 17.79 5.02
N ILE A 523 -9.00 17.27 3.88
CA ILE A 523 -7.58 17.10 3.55
C ILE A 523 -7.29 17.96 2.33
N LYS A 524 -6.29 18.86 2.48
CA LYS A 524 -5.80 19.71 1.39
C LYS A 524 -4.39 19.31 1.04
N GLU A 525 -4.14 19.07 -0.22
CA GLU A 525 -2.78 18.85 -0.71
C GLU A 525 -2.06 20.18 -0.91
N ILE A 526 -0.89 20.30 -0.31
CA ILE A 526 0.01 21.44 -0.39
C ILE A 526 1.32 20.95 -1.01
N GLY A 527 1.88 21.70 -1.93
CA GLY A 527 3.14 21.37 -2.57
C GLY A 527 4.20 22.43 -2.38
N TYR A 528 5.42 22.14 -2.84
CA TYR A 528 6.47 23.13 -3.03
C TYR A 528 6.53 23.52 -4.51
N ASN A 529 6.86 24.80 -4.76
CA ASN A 529 7.32 25.21 -6.08
C ASN A 529 8.83 24.88 -6.24
N GLU A 530 9.37 25.07 -7.46
CA GLU A 530 10.78 24.82 -7.75
C GLU A 530 11.76 25.71 -6.94
N LYS A 531 11.28 26.82 -6.37
CA LYS A 531 12.03 27.69 -5.48
C LYS A 531 12.01 27.22 -4.02
N GLY A 532 11.37 26.07 -3.73
CA GLY A 532 11.24 25.53 -2.38
C GLY A 532 10.29 26.31 -1.47
N GLN A 533 9.39 27.10 -2.06
CA GLN A 533 8.34 27.82 -1.33
C GLN A 533 7.07 26.99 -1.32
N LEU A 534 6.39 26.96 -0.18
CA LEU A 534 5.09 26.31 -0.02
C LEU A 534 4.03 27.06 -0.83
N MET A 535 3.23 26.32 -1.59
CA MET A 535 2.09 26.84 -2.33
C MET A 535 0.82 26.62 -1.51
N ASN A 536 -0.08 27.61 -1.50
CA ASN A 536 -1.37 27.51 -0.80
C ASN A 536 -1.24 27.23 0.72
N TRP A 537 -0.16 27.71 1.33
CA TRP A 537 0.07 27.54 2.76
C TRP A 537 -0.96 28.35 3.56
N PRO A 538 -1.66 27.74 4.56
CA PRO A 538 -2.57 28.50 5.42
C PRO A 538 -1.77 29.46 6.31
N PHE A 539 -2.17 30.72 6.28
CA PHE A 539 -1.53 31.74 7.11
C PHE A 539 -1.69 31.40 8.60
N GLY A 540 -0.65 31.60 9.40
CA GLY A 540 -0.71 31.40 10.86
C GLY A 540 -0.61 29.94 11.34
N PHE A 541 -0.37 28.95 10.48
CA PHE A 541 -0.36 27.54 10.91
C PHE A 541 0.67 27.21 12.01
N PHE A 542 1.85 27.82 11.96
CA PHE A 542 2.89 27.67 12.98
C PHE A 542 2.94 28.85 13.96
N GLU A 543 2.13 29.85 13.76
CA GLU A 543 2.05 31.04 14.61
C GLU A 543 0.75 30.97 15.41
N PRO A 544 0.77 31.26 16.72
CA PRO A 544 -0.47 31.38 17.47
C PRO A 544 -1.30 32.52 16.88
N ASN A 545 -2.61 32.31 16.72
CA ASN A 545 -3.53 33.34 16.26
C ASN A 545 -3.45 34.54 17.22
N GLU A 546 -3.35 35.75 16.68
CA GLU A 546 -3.36 37.00 17.49
C GLU A 546 -4.56 37.03 18.42
N ASP A 547 -5.73 36.50 17.99
CA ASP A 547 -6.94 36.39 18.81
C ASP A 547 -6.79 35.47 20.04
N GLU A 548 -5.93 34.45 20.00
CA GLU A 548 -5.62 33.61 21.16
C GLU A 548 -4.72 34.31 22.17
N TYR A 549 -3.79 35.14 21.70
CA TYR A 549 -2.98 36.00 22.56
C TYR A 549 -3.84 37.04 23.29
N ASP A 550 -4.72 37.70 22.60
CA ASP A 550 -5.62 38.72 23.17
C ASP A 550 -6.62 38.14 24.18
N THR A 551 -7.15 36.94 23.95
CA THR A 551 -8.01 36.28 24.93
C THR A 551 -7.26 35.80 26.17
N PHE A 552 -6.01 35.41 26.08
CA PHE A 552 -5.21 34.96 27.21
C PHE A 552 -4.79 36.15 28.09
N PHE A 553 -4.29 37.23 27.50
CA PHE A 553 -3.86 38.41 28.22
C PHE A 553 -5.02 39.28 28.75
N ASN A 554 -6.14 39.36 28.02
CA ASN A 554 -7.32 40.08 28.49
C ASN A 554 -8.08 39.38 29.64
N LYS A 555 -7.89 38.07 29.85
CA LYS A 555 -8.38 37.35 31.04
C LYS A 555 -7.55 37.61 32.29
N GLN A 556 -6.25 37.89 32.16
CA GLN A 556 -5.38 38.23 33.30
C GLN A 556 -5.49 39.68 33.76
N SER A 557 -6.01 40.59 32.89
CA SER A 557 -6.23 42.00 33.25
C SER A 557 -7.56 42.28 33.94
N LYS A 558 -8.41 41.26 34.11
CA LYS A 558 -9.74 41.35 34.78
C LYS A 558 -9.84 40.48 36.04
N GLY A 559 -8.71 40.01 36.59
CA GLY A 559 -8.62 39.25 37.85
C GLY A 559 -7.98 40.06 38.98
#